data_6ceef89cbe7dcbf1e3074520f61287b2
#
_entry.id   6ceef89cbe7dcbf1e3074520f61287b2
#
_cell.length_a   1.000
_cell.length_b   1.000
_cell.length_c   1.000
_cell.angle_alpha   90.00
_cell.angle_beta   90.00
_cell.angle_gamma   90.00
#
_symmetry.space_group_name_H-M   'P 1'
#
loop_
_entity.id
_entity.type
_entity.pdbx_description
1 polymer ?
#
loop_
_entity_poly.entity_id
_entity_poly.type
_entity_poly.pdbx_seq_one_letter_code
_entity_poly.pdbx_strand_id
1 'polypeptide(L)'
;MYKRQDYSIPTPDGTDLDLKQYEGKVIMIVNTATGCGFTPQYEDLEQIYHDCHDKGLEIIDIPCNQFKGQTPGTDEEIHEFCTLKYHTEFPQMRKSDVNGEHALDLYTYLKGQRPFEGFGRGAKAFAMSVMLKRIDRNYKSNPDIKWNFTKFVIDRAGNVVARFEPTADMKDVRDCVEGLL
;
A
#
# COMPACT_ATOMS: atom_id res chain seq x y z
N MET A 1 -22.07 3.67 -8.43
CA MET A 1 -21.17 2.84 -7.59
C MET A 1 -19.76 3.23 -8.00
N TYR A 2 -19.01 3.92 -7.13
CA TYR A 2 -17.64 4.35 -7.41
C TYR A 2 -16.76 3.12 -7.61
N LYS A 3 -15.96 3.10 -8.68
CA LYS A 3 -14.94 2.10 -8.94
C LYS A 3 -13.56 2.78 -8.85
N ARG A 4 -12.46 2.01 -8.79
CA ARG A 4 -11.07 2.55 -8.77
C ARG A 4 -10.80 3.62 -9.83
N GLN A 5 -11.45 3.53 -11.00
CA GLN A 5 -11.26 4.43 -12.13
C GLN A 5 -11.74 5.86 -11.87
N ASP A 6 -12.46 6.10 -10.77
CA ASP A 6 -12.97 7.41 -10.42
C ASP A 6 -11.99 8.20 -9.52
N TYR A 7 -10.77 7.67 -9.29
CA TYR A 7 -9.79 8.28 -8.38
C TYR A 7 -8.53 8.71 -9.12
N SER A 8 -7.99 9.84 -8.70
CA SER A 8 -6.66 10.31 -9.03
C SER A 8 -5.78 10.40 -7.79
N ILE A 9 -4.47 10.32 -7.97
CA ILE A 9 -3.48 10.34 -6.90
C ILE A 9 -2.45 11.41 -7.21
N PRO A 10 -2.14 12.33 -6.28
CA PRO A 10 -1.16 13.37 -6.53
C PRO A 10 0.24 12.79 -6.71
N THR A 11 0.94 13.25 -7.73
CA THR A 11 2.32 12.90 -8.06
C THR A 11 3.31 13.92 -7.50
N PRO A 12 4.61 13.57 -7.34
CA PRO A 12 5.62 14.50 -6.81
C PRO A 12 5.81 15.76 -7.65
N ASP A 13 5.55 15.70 -8.96
CA ASP A 13 5.67 16.84 -9.88
C ASP A 13 4.47 17.81 -9.84
N GLY A 14 3.49 17.55 -8.97
CA GLY A 14 2.31 18.40 -8.78
C GLY A 14 1.17 18.13 -9.78
N THR A 15 1.27 17.10 -10.59
CA THR A 15 0.17 16.59 -11.40
C THR A 15 -0.62 15.51 -10.65
N ASP A 16 -1.68 14.99 -11.26
CA ASP A 16 -2.45 13.87 -10.73
C ASP A 16 -2.37 12.68 -11.68
N LEU A 17 -2.09 11.51 -11.11
CA LEU A 17 -2.16 10.24 -11.81
C LEU A 17 -3.60 9.73 -11.78
N ASP A 18 -4.25 9.69 -12.95
CA ASP A 18 -5.61 9.12 -13.09
C ASP A 18 -5.53 7.59 -13.19
N LEU A 19 -6.18 6.89 -12.26
CA LEU A 19 -6.20 5.42 -12.24
C LEU A 19 -6.90 4.79 -13.46
N LYS A 20 -7.62 5.57 -14.28
CA LYS A 20 -8.19 5.09 -15.56
C LYS A 20 -7.13 4.58 -16.52
N GLN A 21 -5.93 5.16 -16.50
CA GLN A 21 -4.84 4.70 -17.39
C GLN A 21 -4.43 3.23 -17.18
N TYR A 22 -4.79 2.67 -16.04
CA TYR A 22 -4.53 1.27 -15.70
C TYR A 22 -5.76 0.37 -15.88
N GLU A 23 -6.75 0.79 -16.66
CA GLU A 23 -7.91 -0.05 -16.96
C GLU A 23 -7.47 -1.38 -17.58
N GLY A 24 -8.04 -2.49 -17.09
CA GLY A 24 -7.67 -3.84 -17.51
C GLY A 24 -6.41 -4.41 -16.87
N LYS A 25 -5.68 -3.63 -16.06
CA LYS A 25 -4.54 -4.14 -15.27
C LYS A 25 -4.97 -4.58 -13.88
N VAL A 26 -4.21 -5.49 -13.29
CA VAL A 26 -4.20 -5.74 -11.84
C VAL A 26 -3.41 -4.60 -11.19
N ILE A 27 -3.93 -4.01 -10.11
CA ILE A 27 -3.22 -2.93 -9.39
C ILE A 27 -3.01 -3.33 -7.95
N MET A 28 -1.81 -3.09 -7.44
CA MET A 28 -1.50 -3.12 -6.01
C MET A 28 -1.25 -1.68 -5.53
N ILE A 29 -2.06 -1.21 -4.57
CA ILE A 29 -1.83 0.06 -3.86
C ILE A 29 -1.18 -0.26 -2.52
N VAL A 30 -0.05 0.36 -2.23
CA VAL A 30 0.67 0.15 -0.97
C VAL A 30 1.07 1.48 -0.33
N ASN A 31 0.84 1.61 0.98
CA ASN A 31 1.39 2.73 1.74
C ASN A 31 2.71 2.35 2.38
N THR A 32 3.74 3.16 2.16
CA THR A 32 5.11 2.80 2.49
C THR A 32 5.79 3.78 3.45
N ALA A 33 6.99 3.41 3.89
CA ALA A 33 7.84 4.25 4.73
C ALA A 33 9.32 3.87 4.56
N THR A 34 10.20 4.86 4.70
CA THR A 34 11.66 4.69 4.56
C THR A 34 12.34 4.20 5.84
N GLY A 35 11.74 4.42 7.03
CA GLY A 35 12.30 4.10 8.35
C GLY A 35 11.49 3.09 9.16
N CYS A 36 10.72 2.22 8.52
CA CYS A 36 9.88 1.20 9.16
C CYS A 36 10.61 -0.15 9.26
N GLY A 37 10.28 -0.96 10.28
CA GLY A 37 10.76 -2.34 10.35
C GLY A 37 10.32 -3.24 9.19
N PHE A 38 9.29 -2.82 8.44
CA PHE A 38 8.82 -3.51 7.24
C PHE A 38 9.38 -2.91 5.92
N THR A 39 10.23 -1.89 5.98
CA THR A 39 10.86 -1.28 4.78
C THR A 39 11.59 -2.30 3.88
N PRO A 40 12.20 -3.39 4.40
CA PRO A 40 12.76 -4.43 3.52
C PRO A 40 11.76 -5.11 2.58
N GLN A 41 10.45 -4.99 2.79
CA GLN A 41 9.45 -5.49 1.84
C GLN A 41 9.49 -4.80 0.47
N TYR A 42 10.21 -3.69 0.34
CA TYR A 42 10.47 -3.11 -0.99
C TYR A 42 11.18 -4.10 -1.93
N GLU A 43 12.07 -4.97 -1.41
CA GLU A 43 12.74 -6.01 -2.20
C GLU A 43 11.73 -7.00 -2.79
N ASP A 44 10.79 -7.47 -1.97
CA ASP A 44 9.74 -8.39 -2.42
C ASP A 44 8.78 -7.71 -3.40
N LEU A 45 8.41 -6.44 -3.14
CA LEU A 45 7.52 -5.68 -4.02
C LEU A 45 8.17 -5.46 -5.39
N GLU A 46 9.45 -5.10 -5.42
CA GLU A 46 10.19 -4.90 -6.67
C GLU A 46 10.31 -6.22 -7.44
N GLN A 47 10.60 -7.32 -6.75
CA GLN A 47 10.66 -8.63 -7.40
C GLN A 47 9.30 -9.04 -7.99
N ILE A 48 8.19 -8.77 -7.29
CA ILE A 48 6.83 -9.02 -7.81
C ILE A 48 6.56 -8.13 -9.03
N TYR A 49 6.97 -6.86 -8.96
CA TYR A 49 6.81 -5.92 -10.06
C TYR A 49 7.56 -6.37 -11.30
N HIS A 50 8.86 -6.65 -11.17
CA HIS A 50 9.70 -7.14 -12.25
C HIS A 50 9.13 -8.39 -12.92
N ASP A 51 8.63 -9.37 -12.16
CA ASP A 51 8.14 -10.64 -12.68
C ASP A 51 6.74 -10.53 -13.33
N CYS A 52 5.95 -9.52 -12.94
CA CYS A 52 4.52 -9.45 -13.25
C CYS A 52 4.08 -8.20 -14.04
N HIS A 53 4.91 -7.14 -14.12
CA HIS A 53 4.54 -5.90 -14.79
C HIS A 53 4.13 -6.14 -16.26
N ASP A 54 4.94 -6.86 -17.02
CA ASP A 54 4.66 -7.17 -18.44
C ASP A 54 3.44 -8.08 -18.63
N LYS A 55 2.99 -8.75 -17.57
CA LYS A 55 1.77 -9.57 -17.56
C LYS A 55 0.52 -8.77 -17.22
N GLY A 56 0.69 -7.48 -16.87
CA GLY A 56 -0.39 -6.56 -16.59
C GLY A 56 -0.59 -6.20 -15.13
N LEU A 57 0.43 -6.33 -14.28
CA LEU A 57 0.46 -5.77 -12.93
C LEU A 57 0.90 -4.29 -12.98
N GLU A 58 0.32 -3.49 -12.10
CA GLU A 58 0.88 -2.20 -11.70
C GLU A 58 0.98 -2.13 -10.18
N ILE A 59 2.09 -1.61 -9.65
CA ILE A 59 2.24 -1.30 -8.23
C ILE A 59 2.32 0.22 -8.08
N ILE A 60 1.51 0.78 -7.19
CA ILE A 60 1.49 2.21 -6.91
C ILE A 60 1.89 2.40 -5.45
N ASP A 61 3.05 2.99 -5.27
CA ASP A 61 3.64 3.32 -3.98
C ASP A 61 3.17 4.70 -3.51
N ILE A 62 2.56 4.76 -2.33
CA ILE A 62 2.12 6.03 -1.71
C ILE A 62 2.80 6.16 -0.34
N PRO A 63 3.94 6.88 -0.25
CA PRO A 63 4.61 7.10 1.02
C PRO A 63 3.70 7.78 2.04
N CYS A 64 3.78 7.37 3.31
CA CYS A 64 2.93 7.90 4.38
C CYS A 64 3.73 8.13 5.67
N ASN A 65 3.53 9.30 6.29
CA ASN A 65 4.25 9.66 7.52
C ASN A 65 3.39 9.55 8.81
N GLN A 66 2.16 9.02 8.71
CA GLN A 66 1.23 8.97 9.85
C GLN A 66 1.62 7.94 10.92
N PHE A 67 2.46 6.96 10.58
CA PHE A 67 2.86 5.89 11.50
C PHE A 67 4.23 6.18 12.11
N LYS A 68 4.21 6.83 13.27
CA LYS A 68 5.40 7.23 14.06
C LYS A 68 6.41 8.11 13.32
N GLY A 69 6.00 8.86 12.30
CA GLY A 69 6.91 9.72 11.56
C GLY A 69 8.03 8.96 10.84
N GLN A 70 7.74 7.77 10.34
CA GLN A 70 8.73 6.88 9.72
C GLN A 70 9.05 7.21 8.26
N THR A 71 8.49 8.33 7.73
CA THR A 71 8.76 8.84 6.38
C THR A 71 8.98 10.36 6.43
N PRO A 72 10.01 10.85 7.14
CA PRO A 72 10.18 12.29 7.39
C PRO A 72 10.68 13.08 6.17
N GLY A 73 11.31 12.47 5.19
CA GLY A 73 11.92 13.12 4.03
C GLY A 73 10.93 13.82 3.09
N THR A 74 11.45 14.60 2.14
CA THR A 74 10.69 15.13 1.00
C THR A 74 10.34 14.02 0.02
N ASP A 75 9.48 14.27 -0.97
CA ASP A 75 9.13 13.28 -2.00
C ASP A 75 10.39 12.88 -2.80
N GLU A 76 11.29 13.82 -3.09
CA GLU A 76 12.56 13.58 -3.79
C GLU A 76 13.51 12.69 -2.96
N GLU A 77 13.68 12.99 -1.67
CA GLU A 77 14.52 12.20 -0.76
C GLU A 77 14.00 10.77 -0.60
N ILE A 78 12.67 10.60 -0.55
CA ILE A 78 12.04 9.28 -0.47
C ILE A 78 12.27 8.50 -1.77
N HIS A 79 12.08 9.16 -2.92
CA HIS A 79 12.30 8.56 -4.22
C HIS A 79 13.76 8.12 -4.41
N GLU A 80 14.72 8.99 -4.07
CA GLU A 80 16.14 8.68 -4.11
C GLU A 80 16.49 7.47 -3.21
N PHE A 81 15.97 7.45 -1.99
CA PHE A 81 16.15 6.31 -1.08
C PHE A 81 15.64 5.00 -1.67
N CYS A 82 14.42 4.98 -2.21
CA CYS A 82 13.82 3.78 -2.77
C CYS A 82 14.57 3.29 -4.01
N THR A 83 14.93 4.20 -4.90
CA THR A 83 15.63 3.89 -6.15
C THR A 83 17.05 3.41 -5.90
N LEU A 84 17.83 4.10 -5.05
CA LEU A 84 19.22 3.74 -4.80
C LEU A 84 19.36 2.48 -3.95
N LYS A 85 18.47 2.27 -2.99
CA LYS A 85 18.59 1.16 -2.05
C LYS A 85 17.86 -0.10 -2.49
N TYR A 86 16.69 0.05 -3.09
CA TYR A 86 15.81 -1.07 -3.45
C TYR A 86 15.60 -1.22 -4.96
N HIS A 87 16.16 -0.29 -5.76
CA HIS A 87 16.05 -0.28 -7.22
C HIS A 87 14.60 -0.30 -7.72
N THR A 88 13.70 0.39 -6.99
CA THR A 88 12.29 0.41 -7.32
C THR A 88 12.03 1.04 -8.68
N GLU A 89 11.25 0.35 -9.53
CA GLU A 89 10.86 0.79 -10.87
C GLU A 89 9.36 1.16 -10.95
N PHE A 90 8.56 0.75 -9.97
CA PHE A 90 7.14 1.07 -9.94
C PHE A 90 6.88 2.55 -9.57
N PRO A 91 5.75 3.12 -10.04
CA PRO A 91 5.38 4.51 -9.76
C PRO A 91 5.28 4.84 -8.27
N GLN A 92 6.03 5.86 -7.85
CA GLN A 92 5.93 6.42 -6.51
C GLN A 92 5.17 7.74 -6.55
N MET A 93 4.15 7.84 -5.71
CA MET A 93 3.29 9.01 -5.61
C MET A 93 3.80 9.98 -4.55
N ARG A 94 3.21 11.17 -4.52
CA ARG A 94 3.43 12.16 -3.48
C ARG A 94 3.07 11.56 -2.12
N LYS A 95 3.91 11.84 -1.10
CA LYS A 95 3.64 11.48 0.29
C LYS A 95 2.28 12.00 0.74
N SER A 96 1.41 11.10 1.19
CA SER A 96 0.01 11.42 1.47
C SER A 96 -0.52 10.70 2.71
N ASP A 97 -1.61 11.24 3.25
CA ASP A 97 -2.32 10.63 4.36
C ASP A 97 -3.23 9.49 3.89
N VAL A 98 -3.28 8.42 4.69
CA VAL A 98 -4.10 7.23 4.42
C VAL A 98 -5.29 7.12 5.39
N ASN A 99 -5.26 7.87 6.49
CA ASN A 99 -6.31 7.90 7.51
C ASN A 99 -6.64 9.34 7.90
N GLY A 100 -7.86 9.53 8.46
CA GLY A 100 -8.31 10.83 8.96
C GLY A 100 -8.91 11.71 7.87
N GLU A 101 -9.11 12.99 8.21
CA GLU A 101 -9.81 13.96 7.38
C GLU A 101 -9.07 14.30 6.07
N HIS A 102 -7.73 14.21 6.08
CA HIS A 102 -6.88 14.53 4.93
C HIS A 102 -6.46 13.29 4.12
N ALA A 103 -7.03 12.11 4.45
CA ALA A 103 -6.75 10.89 3.69
C ALA A 103 -7.18 11.04 2.24
N LEU A 104 -6.40 10.49 1.32
CA LEU A 104 -6.82 10.38 -0.08
C LEU A 104 -8.16 9.64 -0.16
N ASP A 105 -9.08 10.15 -0.97
CA ASP A 105 -10.40 9.54 -1.22
C ASP A 105 -10.29 8.07 -1.65
N LEU A 106 -9.23 7.75 -2.40
CA LEU A 106 -8.90 6.37 -2.77
C LEU A 106 -8.78 5.47 -1.53
N TYR A 107 -8.08 5.90 -0.48
CA TYR A 107 -7.94 5.09 0.73
C TYR A 107 -9.24 4.96 1.50
N THR A 108 -10.08 5.97 1.49
CA THR A 108 -11.42 5.88 2.07
C THR A 108 -12.26 4.82 1.36
N TYR A 109 -12.19 4.78 0.04
CA TYR A 109 -12.82 3.73 -0.77
C TYR A 109 -12.24 2.34 -0.49
N LEU A 110 -10.91 2.19 -0.55
CA LEU A 110 -10.22 0.91 -0.35
C LEU A 110 -10.54 0.29 1.02
N LYS A 111 -10.47 1.09 2.08
CA LYS A 111 -10.79 0.69 3.45
C LYS A 111 -12.27 0.27 3.59
N GLY A 112 -13.17 0.93 2.88
CA GLY A 112 -14.58 0.57 2.84
C GLY A 112 -14.86 -0.75 2.13
N GLN A 113 -14.07 -1.09 1.10
CA GLN A 113 -14.21 -2.36 0.38
C GLN A 113 -13.57 -3.55 1.13
N ARG A 114 -12.41 -3.31 1.76
CA ARG A 114 -11.67 -4.32 2.53
C ARG A 114 -11.24 -3.72 3.87
N PRO A 115 -12.10 -3.86 4.90
CA PRO A 115 -11.79 -3.36 6.25
C PRO A 115 -10.64 -4.15 6.89
N PHE A 116 -10.14 -3.61 8.00
CA PHE A 116 -9.14 -4.30 8.81
C PHE A 116 -9.74 -5.52 9.51
N GLU A 117 -9.18 -6.69 9.28
CA GLU A 117 -9.62 -7.97 9.88
C GLU A 117 -8.59 -8.56 10.85
N GLY A 118 -7.48 -7.86 11.08
CA GLY A 118 -6.40 -8.30 11.98
C GLY A 118 -5.08 -8.54 11.24
N PHE A 119 -4.04 -8.79 12.01
CA PHE A 119 -2.69 -9.01 11.47
C PHE A 119 -2.40 -10.47 11.08
N GLY A 120 -3.41 -11.34 11.08
CA GLY A 120 -3.22 -12.76 10.82
C GLY A 120 -2.65 -13.52 12.01
N ARG A 121 -1.78 -14.50 11.74
CA ARG A 121 -1.20 -15.41 12.74
C ARG A 121 0.33 -15.31 12.76
N GLY A 122 0.93 -15.77 13.86
CA GLY A 122 2.39 -15.84 14.02
C GLY A 122 2.97 -14.76 14.92
N ALA A 123 4.28 -14.83 15.15
CA ALA A 123 4.98 -13.97 16.12
C ALA A 123 4.95 -12.48 15.73
N LYS A 124 5.13 -12.16 14.44
CA LYS A 124 5.04 -10.76 13.93
C LYS A 124 3.65 -10.17 14.15
N ALA A 125 2.59 -10.94 13.82
CA ALA A 125 1.20 -10.54 14.00
C ALA A 125 0.87 -10.31 15.48
N PHE A 126 1.34 -11.17 16.35
CA PHE A 126 1.18 -11.03 17.81
C PHE A 126 1.90 -9.75 18.31
N ALA A 127 3.16 -9.55 17.93
CA ALA A 127 3.94 -8.37 18.34
C ALA A 127 3.26 -7.06 17.86
N MET A 128 2.77 -7.00 16.61
CA MET A 128 2.03 -5.86 16.08
C MET A 128 0.74 -5.61 16.87
N SER A 129 -0.01 -6.66 17.17
CA SER A 129 -1.24 -6.57 17.95
C SER A 129 -1.00 -6.02 19.36
N VAL A 130 0.07 -6.48 20.02
CA VAL A 130 0.47 -5.98 21.36
C VAL A 130 0.89 -4.51 21.29
N MET A 131 1.70 -4.15 20.28
CA MET A 131 2.17 -2.78 20.10
C MET A 131 0.99 -1.83 19.87
N LEU A 132 0.09 -2.15 18.93
CA LEU A 132 -1.06 -1.29 18.63
C LEU A 132 -2.05 -1.19 19.79
N LYS A 133 -2.28 -2.28 20.53
CA LYS A 133 -3.15 -2.24 21.71
C LYS A 133 -2.63 -1.28 22.81
N ARG A 134 -1.31 -1.04 22.84
CA ARG A 134 -0.71 -0.04 23.75
C ARG A 134 -0.91 1.38 23.25
N ILE A 135 -0.98 1.60 21.94
CA ILE A 135 -1.18 2.92 21.30
C ILE A 135 -2.67 3.27 21.33
N ASP A 136 -3.51 2.35 20.88
CA ASP A 136 -4.96 2.46 20.84
C ASP A 136 -5.60 1.12 21.20
N ARG A 137 -6.31 1.09 22.34
CA ARG A 137 -7.01 -0.13 22.81
C ARG A 137 -8.11 -0.57 21.86
N ASN A 138 -8.67 0.36 21.11
CA ASN A 138 -9.80 0.16 20.20
C ASN A 138 -9.36 0.07 18.73
N TYR A 139 -8.07 -0.12 18.42
CA TYR A 139 -7.53 -0.11 17.06
C TYR A 139 -8.27 -1.04 16.07
N LYS A 140 -9.00 -2.04 16.57
CA LYS A 140 -9.80 -2.97 15.75
C LYS A 140 -11.19 -2.44 15.39
N SER A 141 -11.66 -1.34 15.99
CA SER A 141 -13.05 -0.88 15.91
C SER A 141 -13.38 -0.16 14.60
N ASN A 142 -12.38 0.15 13.77
CA ASN A 142 -12.55 0.87 12.51
C ASN A 142 -11.74 0.21 11.37
N PRO A 143 -12.08 0.49 10.09
CA PRO A 143 -11.44 -0.11 8.93
C PRO A 143 -10.06 0.49 8.60
N ASP A 144 -9.59 1.49 9.34
CA ASP A 144 -8.37 2.24 9.05
C ASP A 144 -7.15 1.36 8.82
N ILE A 145 -6.20 1.90 8.09
CA ILE A 145 -4.86 1.32 7.95
C ILE A 145 -4.16 1.42 9.30
N LYS A 146 -3.58 0.32 9.75
CA LYS A 146 -2.99 0.25 11.09
C LYS A 146 -1.48 0.46 11.10
N TRP A 147 -0.82 0.28 9.95
CA TRP A 147 0.62 0.44 9.85
C TRP A 147 1.08 0.63 8.40
N ASN A 148 2.35 1.00 8.21
CA ASN A 148 3.00 1.04 6.91
C ASN A 148 3.03 -0.36 6.26
N PHE A 149 3.10 -0.39 4.93
CA PHE A 149 3.12 -1.60 4.08
C PHE A 149 1.82 -2.41 4.11
N THR A 150 0.67 -1.75 4.36
CA THR A 150 -0.63 -2.32 4.03
C THR A 150 -0.85 -2.25 2.52
N LYS A 151 -1.27 -3.36 1.93
CA LYS A 151 -1.45 -3.51 0.49
C LYS A 151 -2.91 -3.81 0.16
N PHE A 152 -3.43 -3.16 -0.88
CA PHE A 152 -4.74 -3.49 -1.47
C PHE A 152 -4.52 -3.99 -2.88
N VAL A 153 -5.12 -5.12 -3.23
CA VAL A 153 -5.07 -5.68 -4.58
C VAL A 153 -6.41 -5.49 -5.26
N ILE A 154 -6.35 -4.98 -6.48
CA ILE A 154 -7.50 -4.65 -7.31
C ILE A 154 -7.40 -5.46 -8.59
N ASP A 155 -8.46 -6.18 -8.95
CA ASP A 155 -8.52 -7.00 -10.15
C ASP A 155 -8.66 -6.17 -11.45
N ARG A 156 -8.58 -6.84 -12.61
CA ARG A 156 -8.71 -6.21 -13.94
C ARG A 156 -10.06 -5.53 -14.14
N ALA A 157 -11.12 -5.98 -13.43
CA ALA A 157 -12.45 -5.38 -13.49
C ALA A 157 -12.63 -4.17 -12.54
N GLY A 158 -11.61 -3.84 -11.74
CA GLY A 158 -11.63 -2.72 -10.81
C GLY A 158 -12.20 -3.04 -9.44
N ASN A 159 -12.37 -4.31 -9.08
CA ASN A 159 -12.83 -4.70 -7.75
C ASN A 159 -11.65 -4.84 -6.79
N VAL A 160 -11.79 -4.34 -5.57
CA VAL A 160 -10.82 -4.56 -4.51
C VAL A 160 -10.99 -5.99 -3.99
N VAL A 161 -10.07 -6.88 -4.31
CA VAL A 161 -10.20 -8.31 -4.03
C VAL A 161 -9.46 -8.76 -2.77
N ALA A 162 -8.40 -8.06 -2.39
CA ALA A 162 -7.63 -8.40 -1.18
C ALA A 162 -7.09 -7.16 -0.47
N ARG A 163 -6.87 -7.32 0.84
CA ARG A 163 -6.08 -6.43 1.69
C ARG A 163 -5.08 -7.30 2.46
N PHE A 164 -3.82 -6.91 2.43
CA PHE A 164 -2.74 -7.56 3.17
C PHE A 164 -2.13 -6.57 4.15
N GLU A 165 -2.12 -6.93 5.43
CA GLU A 165 -1.40 -6.18 6.44
C GLU A 165 0.12 -6.44 6.31
N PRO A 166 0.99 -5.58 6.87
CA PRO A 166 2.46 -5.74 6.73
C PRO A 166 3.01 -7.06 7.29
N THR A 167 2.25 -7.76 8.12
CA THR A 167 2.61 -9.06 8.71
C THR A 167 2.30 -10.26 7.82
N ALA A 168 1.58 -10.04 6.70
CA ALA A 168 1.29 -11.09 5.74
C ALA A 168 2.58 -11.62 5.09
N ASP A 169 2.60 -12.90 4.73
CA ASP A 169 3.69 -13.46 3.95
C ASP A 169 3.67 -12.86 2.54
N MET A 170 4.81 -12.39 2.06
CA MET A 170 4.91 -11.81 0.72
C MET A 170 4.67 -12.84 -0.37
N LYS A 171 4.84 -14.15 -0.05
CA LYS A 171 4.42 -15.23 -0.94
C LYS A 171 2.90 -15.21 -1.17
N ASP A 172 2.09 -15.01 -0.12
CA ASP A 172 0.63 -14.96 -0.25
C ASP A 172 0.20 -13.74 -1.09
N VAL A 173 0.91 -12.62 -0.96
CA VAL A 173 0.70 -11.42 -1.78
C VAL A 173 0.99 -11.73 -3.26
N ARG A 174 2.14 -12.37 -3.54
CA ARG A 174 2.52 -12.80 -4.89
C ARG A 174 1.49 -13.76 -5.48
N ASP A 175 1.14 -14.82 -4.75
CA ASP A 175 0.18 -15.83 -5.22
C ASP A 175 -1.18 -15.19 -5.56
N CYS A 176 -1.63 -14.21 -4.77
CA CYS A 176 -2.85 -13.46 -5.05
C CYS A 176 -2.74 -12.66 -6.36
N VAL A 177 -1.64 -11.95 -6.58
CA VAL A 177 -1.40 -11.16 -7.80
C VAL A 177 -1.35 -12.08 -9.01
N GLU A 178 -0.53 -13.14 -8.97
CA GLU A 178 -0.37 -14.10 -10.08
C GLU A 178 -1.68 -14.80 -10.46
N GLY A 179 -2.55 -15.06 -9.47
CA GLY A 179 -3.86 -15.65 -9.70
C GLY A 179 -4.87 -14.73 -10.41
N LEU A 180 -4.55 -13.41 -10.55
CA LEU A 180 -5.39 -12.42 -11.19
C LEU A 180 -4.87 -11.99 -12.59
N LEU A 181 -3.63 -12.34 -12.92
CA LEU A 181 -2.98 -12.01 -14.18
C LEU A 181 -3.36 -12.96 -15.31
#